data_a7dcc22566bb4fb40eb2690f1689a121
#
_entry.id   a7dcc22566bb4fb40eb2690f1689a121
#
_cell.length_a   1.000
_cell.length_b   1.000
_cell.length_c   1.000
_cell.angle_alpha   90.00
_cell.angle_beta   90.00
_cell.angle_gamma   90.00
#
_symmetry.space_group_name_H-M   'P 1'
#
loop_
_entity.id
_entity.type
_entity.pdbx_description
1 polymer ?
#
loop_
_entity_poly.entity_id
_entity_poly.type
_entity_poly.pdbx_seq_one_letter_code
_entity_poly.pdbx_strand_id
1 'polypeptide(L)'
;MNSIDFAANTLSVIGKGNKERILPIGKFAVAAIKSWLTVRENHVKDQEVALFINKYGNRISNRAVQQRLDYWSKVVDLKCKISPHTLRHSCATHLLESSGDIRAVQEFLGHEDISTTQIYTNINFEYLKKVYEKSHPRARNRKL
;
A
#
# COMPACT_ATOMS: atom_id res chain seq x y z
N MET A 1 2.89 -13.00 -9.89
CA MET A 1 3.45 -11.77 -9.31
C MET A 1 3.25 -10.53 -10.19
N ASN A 2 2.19 -10.52 -10.99
CA ASN A 2 1.94 -9.48 -11.99
C ASN A 2 1.27 -8.21 -11.42
N SER A 3 1.18 -8.08 -10.10
CA SER A 3 0.47 -6.97 -9.46
C SER A 3 1.34 -5.75 -9.17
N ILE A 4 2.66 -5.80 -9.38
CA ILE A 4 3.56 -4.68 -9.13
C ILE A 4 4.26 -4.29 -10.42
N ASP A 5 4.11 -3.03 -10.79
CA ASP A 5 4.89 -2.38 -11.85
C ASP A 5 5.97 -1.49 -11.19
N PHE A 6 7.21 -1.94 -11.26
CA PHE A 6 8.36 -1.22 -10.68
C PHE A 6 8.80 -0.03 -11.54
N ALA A 7 8.45 0.01 -12.83
CA ALA A 7 8.76 1.13 -13.70
C ALA A 7 7.80 2.29 -13.45
N ALA A 8 6.50 1.97 -13.31
CA ALA A 8 5.46 2.95 -13.00
C ALA A 8 5.36 3.23 -11.48
N ASN A 9 6.00 2.43 -10.62
CA ASN A 9 5.83 2.45 -9.16
C ASN A 9 4.38 2.27 -8.74
N THR A 10 3.73 1.23 -9.25
CA THR A 10 2.31 0.95 -9.00
C THR A 10 2.06 -0.46 -8.54
N LEU A 11 0.96 -0.63 -7.82
CA LEU A 11 0.46 -1.91 -7.33
C LEU A 11 -0.99 -2.08 -7.74
N SER A 12 -1.29 -3.13 -8.48
CA SER A 12 -2.67 -3.55 -8.73
C SER A 12 -3.14 -4.47 -7.59
N VAL A 13 -4.30 -4.17 -7.03
CA VAL A 13 -4.95 -4.96 -5.99
C VAL A 13 -6.41 -5.22 -6.34
N ILE A 14 -6.88 -6.42 -6.04
CA ILE A 14 -8.29 -6.79 -6.19
C ILE A 14 -8.98 -6.52 -4.86
N GLY A 15 -9.95 -5.62 -4.86
CA GLY A 15 -10.76 -5.25 -3.71
C GLY A 15 -12.05 -6.07 -3.58
N LYS A 16 -12.94 -5.62 -2.70
CA LYS A 16 -14.28 -6.18 -2.54
C LYS A 16 -15.06 -6.09 -3.87
N GLY A 17 -15.85 -7.10 -4.18
CA GLY A 17 -16.59 -7.17 -5.46
C GLY A 17 -15.71 -7.46 -6.67
N ASN A 18 -14.51 -8.02 -6.47
CA ASN A 18 -13.56 -8.37 -7.54
C ASN A 18 -13.12 -7.15 -8.40
N LYS A 19 -13.21 -5.94 -7.84
CA LYS A 19 -12.80 -4.72 -8.53
C LYS A 19 -11.29 -4.53 -8.41
N GLU A 20 -10.62 -4.44 -9.54
CA GLU A 20 -9.21 -4.13 -9.61
C GLU A 20 -8.97 -2.64 -9.37
N ARG A 21 -7.88 -2.32 -8.64
CA ARG A 21 -7.46 -0.95 -8.34
C ARG A 21 -5.96 -0.82 -8.48
N ILE A 22 -5.51 0.26 -9.08
CA ILE A 22 -4.11 0.59 -9.20
C ILE A 22 -3.77 1.65 -8.14
N LEU A 23 -2.77 1.34 -7.31
CA LEU A 23 -2.32 2.20 -6.23
C LEU A 23 -0.87 2.62 -6.47
N PRO A 24 -0.50 3.89 -6.21
CA PRO A 24 0.89 4.31 -6.24
C PRO A 24 1.68 3.71 -5.08
N ILE A 25 2.94 3.38 -5.32
CA ILE A 25 3.86 2.88 -4.30
C ILE A 25 4.99 3.90 -4.12
N GLY A 26 5.21 4.34 -2.88
CA GLY A 26 6.32 5.23 -2.55
C GLY A 26 7.69 4.54 -2.73
N LYS A 27 8.71 5.32 -3.10
CA LYS A 27 10.07 4.82 -3.40
C LYS A 27 10.68 3.97 -2.29
N PHE A 28 10.44 4.28 -1.02
CA PHE A 28 10.93 3.47 0.10
C PHE A 28 10.24 2.11 0.19
N ALA A 29 8.94 2.04 -0.11
CA ALA A 29 8.22 0.78 -0.19
C ALA A 29 8.68 -0.05 -1.38
N VAL A 30 8.94 0.57 -2.53
CA VAL A 30 9.54 -0.09 -3.71
C VAL A 30 10.90 -0.70 -3.36
N ALA A 31 11.79 0.06 -2.71
CA ALA A 31 13.08 -0.43 -2.28
C ALA A 31 12.95 -1.62 -1.30
N ALA A 32 12.07 -1.50 -0.31
CA ALA A 32 11.82 -2.56 0.66
C ALA A 32 11.24 -3.83 -0.01
N ILE A 33 10.33 -3.66 -0.95
CA ILE A 33 9.76 -4.79 -1.71
C ILE A 33 10.85 -5.47 -2.54
N LYS A 34 11.70 -4.72 -3.24
CA LYS A 34 12.82 -5.29 -4.01
C LYS A 34 13.75 -6.11 -3.11
N SER A 35 14.16 -5.56 -1.96
CA SER A 35 14.98 -6.29 -0.98
C SER A 35 14.26 -7.52 -0.43
N TRP A 36 12.95 -7.44 -0.21
CA TRP A 36 12.15 -8.59 0.23
C TRP A 36 12.11 -9.68 -0.84
N LEU A 37 11.98 -9.33 -2.10
CA LEU A 37 11.90 -10.31 -3.20
C LEU A 37 13.13 -11.20 -3.28
N THR A 38 14.33 -10.66 -3.06
CA THR A 38 15.58 -11.46 -3.06
C THR A 38 15.59 -12.49 -1.92
N VAL A 39 15.05 -12.14 -0.75
CA VAL A 39 14.95 -13.07 0.38
C VAL A 39 13.82 -14.08 0.15
N ARG A 40 12.70 -13.62 -0.41
CA ARG A 40 11.51 -14.45 -0.66
C ARG A 40 11.83 -15.66 -1.55
N GLU A 41 12.62 -15.49 -2.59
CA GLU A 41 12.99 -16.56 -3.54
C GLU A 41 13.57 -17.79 -2.84
N ASN A 42 14.29 -17.59 -1.73
CA ASN A 42 14.89 -18.68 -0.95
C ASN A 42 13.91 -19.38 0.00
N HIS A 43 12.70 -18.85 0.20
CA HIS A 43 11.77 -19.33 1.22
C HIS A 43 10.38 -19.65 0.69
N VAL A 44 10.09 -19.28 -0.56
CA VAL A 44 8.77 -19.52 -1.16
C VAL A 44 8.60 -20.97 -1.53
N LYS A 45 7.41 -21.52 -1.27
CA LYS A 45 7.03 -22.83 -1.77
C LYS A 45 6.68 -22.78 -3.25
N ASP A 46 6.86 -23.93 -3.92
CA ASP A 46 6.45 -24.11 -5.30
C ASP A 46 4.98 -23.69 -5.48
N GLN A 47 4.71 -22.94 -6.55
CA GLN A 47 3.39 -22.43 -6.94
C GLN A 47 2.80 -21.32 -6.04
N GLU A 48 3.48 -20.87 -4.95
CA GLU A 48 2.97 -19.77 -4.15
C GLU A 48 3.26 -18.41 -4.83
N VAL A 49 2.19 -17.73 -5.25
CA VAL A 49 2.26 -16.45 -5.97
C VAL A 49 2.12 -15.21 -5.07
N ALA A 50 1.81 -15.39 -3.79
CA ALA A 50 1.63 -14.27 -2.86
C ALA A 50 2.93 -13.47 -2.70
N LEU A 51 2.83 -12.15 -2.70
CA LEU A 51 3.97 -11.26 -2.45
C LEU A 51 4.58 -11.52 -1.06
N PHE A 52 3.75 -11.56 -0.03
CA PHE A 52 4.19 -11.80 1.34
C PHE A 52 3.87 -13.23 1.78
N ILE A 53 4.89 -13.91 2.28
CA ILE A 53 4.82 -15.30 2.74
C ILE A 53 5.15 -15.40 4.24
N ASN A 54 4.70 -16.46 4.86
CA ASN A 54 5.06 -16.82 6.22
C ASN A 54 6.37 -17.63 6.25
N LYS A 55 6.83 -18.00 7.43
CA LYS A 55 8.06 -18.81 7.62
C LYS A 55 8.03 -20.20 6.98
N TYR A 56 6.85 -20.66 6.58
CA TYR A 56 6.66 -21.95 5.91
C TYR A 56 6.55 -21.81 4.38
N GLY A 57 6.76 -20.63 3.81
CA GLY A 57 6.72 -20.37 2.38
C GLY A 57 5.32 -20.20 1.79
N ASN A 58 4.26 -20.16 2.60
CA ASN A 58 2.88 -19.97 2.16
C ASN A 58 2.44 -18.52 2.38
N ARG A 59 1.37 -18.08 1.70
CA ARG A 59 0.76 -16.76 1.89
C ARG A 59 0.60 -16.41 3.38
N ILE A 60 1.02 -15.22 3.76
CA ILE A 60 0.81 -14.71 5.12
C ILE A 60 -0.68 -14.46 5.39
N SER A 61 -1.16 -14.79 6.58
CA SER A 61 -2.54 -14.50 6.98
C SER A 61 -2.70 -13.07 7.48
N ASN A 62 -3.93 -12.53 7.39
CA ASN A 62 -4.25 -11.19 7.92
C ASN A 62 -3.95 -11.10 9.43
N ARG A 63 -4.18 -12.18 10.19
CA ARG A 63 -3.86 -12.24 11.62
C ARG A 63 -2.35 -12.13 11.86
N ALA A 64 -1.54 -12.78 11.05
CA ALA A 64 -0.09 -12.70 11.17
C ALA A 64 0.43 -11.30 10.83
N VAL A 65 -0.17 -10.61 9.85
CA VAL A 65 0.13 -9.20 9.56
C VAL A 65 -0.19 -8.32 10.78
N GLN A 66 -1.36 -8.49 11.39
CA GLN A 66 -1.74 -7.75 12.59
C GLN A 66 -0.76 -7.99 13.75
N GLN A 67 -0.41 -9.25 14.01
CA GLN A 67 0.57 -9.60 15.05
C GLN A 67 1.94 -8.97 14.80
N ARG A 68 2.38 -8.87 13.55
CA ARG A 68 3.62 -8.19 13.18
C ARG A 68 3.56 -6.69 13.45
N LEU A 69 2.44 -6.05 13.12
CA LEU A 69 2.24 -4.62 13.43
C LEU A 69 2.25 -4.39 14.95
N ASP A 70 1.55 -5.22 15.71
CA ASP A 70 1.53 -5.16 17.19
C ASP A 70 2.95 -5.37 17.79
N TYR A 71 3.71 -6.30 17.24
CA TYR A 71 5.09 -6.54 17.67
C TYR A 71 5.97 -5.30 17.41
N TRP A 72 5.97 -4.78 16.19
CA TRP A 72 6.81 -3.64 15.84
C TRP A 72 6.38 -2.36 16.53
N SER A 73 5.09 -2.15 16.81
CA SER A 73 4.63 -1.01 17.59
C SER A 73 5.24 -0.99 19.00
N LYS A 74 5.41 -2.17 19.60
CA LYS A 74 6.08 -2.32 20.92
C LYS A 74 7.57 -2.10 20.81
N VAL A 75 8.23 -2.67 19.80
CA VAL A 75 9.69 -2.54 19.60
C VAL A 75 10.12 -1.08 19.43
N VAL A 76 9.31 -0.27 18.73
CA VAL A 76 9.60 1.16 18.52
C VAL A 76 8.92 2.07 19.56
N ASP A 77 8.41 1.48 20.63
CA ASP A 77 7.76 2.17 21.77
C ASP A 77 6.67 3.18 21.33
N LEU A 78 5.82 2.76 20.43
CA LEU A 78 4.69 3.58 20.03
C LEU A 78 3.61 3.53 21.11
N LYS A 79 3.20 4.71 21.60
CA LYS A 79 2.16 4.86 22.63
C LYS A 79 0.74 4.49 22.16
N CYS A 80 0.56 4.16 20.89
CA CYS A 80 -0.71 3.79 20.31
C CYS A 80 -0.65 2.42 19.63
N LYS A 81 -1.76 1.69 19.67
CA LYS A 81 -1.91 0.42 18.96
C LYS A 81 -2.02 0.68 17.46
N ILE A 82 -1.15 0.05 16.69
CA ILE A 82 -1.18 0.12 15.22
C ILE A 82 -1.94 -1.08 14.64
N SER A 83 -2.85 -0.77 13.73
CA SER A 83 -3.59 -1.76 12.94
C SER A 83 -3.54 -1.38 11.45
N PRO A 84 -3.85 -2.29 10.52
CA PRO A 84 -4.00 -1.94 9.12
C PRO A 84 -5.00 -0.80 8.89
N HIS A 85 -6.09 -0.76 9.67
CA HIS A 85 -7.06 0.34 9.62
C HIS A 85 -6.48 1.66 10.11
N THR A 86 -5.70 1.64 11.19
CA THR A 86 -5.02 2.85 11.70
C THR A 86 -4.05 3.42 10.66
N LEU A 87 -3.25 2.56 10.01
CA LEU A 87 -2.34 2.97 8.96
C LEU A 87 -3.07 3.53 7.73
N ARG A 88 -4.17 2.89 7.34
CA ARG A 88 -5.02 3.34 6.24
C ARG A 88 -5.63 4.72 6.55
N HIS A 89 -6.17 4.91 7.76
CA HIS A 89 -6.73 6.18 8.19
C HIS A 89 -5.69 7.28 8.22
N SER A 90 -4.52 7.02 8.79
CA SER A 90 -3.39 7.96 8.81
C SER A 90 -2.96 8.36 7.39
N CYS A 91 -2.87 7.40 6.47
CA CYS A 91 -2.56 7.68 5.07
C CYS A 91 -3.63 8.58 4.42
N ALA A 92 -4.91 8.31 4.67
CA ALA A 92 -6.03 9.10 4.17
C ALA A 92 -5.98 10.56 4.68
N THR A 93 -5.74 10.72 5.99
CA THR A 93 -5.64 12.04 6.62
C THR A 93 -4.50 12.84 6.01
N HIS A 94 -3.31 12.25 5.88
CA HIS A 94 -2.17 12.94 5.27
C HIS A 94 -2.41 13.30 3.79
N LEU A 95 -3.07 12.42 3.03
CA LEU A 95 -3.45 12.72 1.65
C LEU A 95 -4.44 13.87 1.58
N LEU A 96 -5.45 13.89 2.47
CA LEU A 96 -6.46 14.95 2.52
C LEU A 96 -5.85 16.29 2.91
N GLU A 97 -5.04 16.33 3.97
CA GLU A 97 -4.37 17.55 4.45
C GLU A 97 -3.45 18.18 3.39
N SER A 98 -2.86 17.32 2.55
CA SER A 98 -1.90 17.79 1.56
C SER A 98 -2.51 18.10 0.20
N SER A 99 -3.61 17.45 -0.17
CA SER A 99 -4.27 17.65 -1.47
C SER A 99 -5.45 18.61 -1.38
N GLY A 100 -6.14 18.65 -0.23
CA GLY A 100 -7.44 19.28 -0.11
C GLY A 100 -8.55 18.59 -0.91
N ASP A 101 -8.25 17.47 -1.55
CA ASP A 101 -9.15 16.77 -2.48
C ASP A 101 -9.73 15.50 -1.85
N ILE A 102 -10.94 15.63 -1.31
CA ILE A 102 -11.68 14.52 -0.71
C ILE A 102 -11.95 13.40 -1.73
N ARG A 103 -12.22 13.74 -2.99
CA ARG A 103 -12.49 12.73 -4.04
C ARG A 103 -11.27 11.87 -4.32
N ALA A 104 -10.09 12.49 -4.48
CA ALA A 104 -8.85 11.77 -4.66
C ALA A 104 -8.56 10.81 -3.49
N VAL A 105 -8.84 11.23 -2.25
CA VAL A 105 -8.69 10.39 -1.07
C VAL A 105 -9.70 9.24 -1.04
N GLN A 106 -10.95 9.48 -1.40
CA GLN A 106 -11.98 8.44 -1.48
C GLN A 106 -11.64 7.38 -2.55
N GLU A 107 -11.17 7.80 -3.72
CA GLU A 107 -10.72 6.92 -4.79
C GLU A 107 -9.51 6.08 -4.33
N PHE A 108 -8.53 6.70 -3.69
CA PHE A 108 -7.37 6.02 -3.13
C PHE A 108 -7.77 4.96 -2.09
N LEU A 109 -8.72 5.30 -1.22
CA LEU A 109 -9.26 4.38 -0.23
C LEU A 109 -10.21 3.34 -0.81
N GLY A 110 -10.81 3.62 -1.96
CA GLY A 110 -11.76 2.74 -2.61
C GLY A 110 -13.10 2.63 -1.87
N HIS A 111 -13.62 3.74 -1.37
CA HIS A 111 -14.97 3.81 -0.84
C HIS A 111 -16.00 3.65 -1.97
N GLU A 112 -16.95 2.72 -1.78
CA GLU A 112 -17.90 2.26 -2.82
C GLU A 112 -19.10 3.19 -3.03
N ASP A 113 -19.30 4.22 -2.23
CA ASP A 113 -20.50 5.07 -2.27
C ASP A 113 -20.32 6.36 -3.08
N ILE A 114 -19.98 6.24 -4.34
CA ILE A 114 -20.39 7.25 -5.31
C ILE A 114 -20.76 6.49 -6.59
N SER A 115 -22.07 6.47 -6.84
CA SER A 115 -22.69 6.01 -8.10
C SER A 115 -22.15 6.80 -9.29
N THR A 116 -21.09 6.36 -9.87
CA THR A 116 -20.79 6.56 -11.30
C THR A 116 -19.61 5.68 -11.69
N THR A 117 -19.87 4.81 -12.62
CA THR A 117 -18.87 4.11 -13.42
C THR A 117 -18.07 5.17 -14.19
N GLN A 118 -17.11 5.81 -13.54
CA GLN A 118 -16.11 6.59 -14.25
C GLN A 118 -14.88 5.72 -14.43
N ILE A 119 -14.67 5.39 -15.69
CA ILE A 119 -13.46 4.81 -16.26
C ILE A 119 -12.27 5.55 -15.66
N TYR A 120 -11.41 4.82 -14.95
CA TYR A 120 -10.11 5.30 -14.49
C TYR A 120 -9.31 5.74 -15.70
N THR A 121 -9.37 7.01 -16.04
CA THR A 121 -8.51 7.58 -17.05
C THR A 121 -7.11 7.77 -16.46
N ASN A 122 -6.07 7.55 -17.25
CA ASN A 122 -4.67 7.76 -16.87
C ASN A 122 -4.41 9.12 -16.19
N ILE A 123 -5.28 10.10 -16.45
CA ILE A 123 -5.21 11.46 -15.89
C ILE A 123 -5.41 11.48 -14.36
N ASN A 124 -6.37 10.71 -13.85
CA ASN A 124 -6.63 10.66 -12.40
C ASN A 124 -5.49 9.96 -11.64
N PHE A 125 -4.87 8.96 -12.25
CA PHE A 125 -3.75 8.23 -11.66
C PHE A 125 -2.48 9.08 -11.53
N GLU A 126 -2.11 9.84 -12.55
CA GLU A 126 -0.97 10.76 -12.52
C GLU A 126 -1.17 11.87 -11.47
N TYR A 127 -2.40 12.33 -11.30
CA TYR A 127 -2.75 13.28 -10.26
C TYR A 127 -2.59 12.68 -8.86
N LEU A 128 -3.15 11.49 -8.62
CA LEU A 128 -3.02 10.75 -7.36
C LEU A 128 -1.56 10.46 -7.01
N LYS A 129 -0.76 10.09 -8.01
CA LYS A 129 0.69 9.86 -7.84
C LYS A 129 1.40 11.15 -7.42
N LYS A 130 1.13 12.28 -8.07
CA LYS A 130 1.70 13.59 -7.70
C LYS A 130 1.29 14.02 -6.29
N VAL A 131 0.03 13.83 -5.93
CA VAL A 131 -0.49 14.13 -4.59
C VAL A 131 0.19 13.24 -3.56
N TYR A 132 0.29 11.94 -3.80
CA TYR A 132 0.96 10.99 -2.92
C TYR A 132 2.45 11.32 -2.73
N GLU A 133 3.18 11.62 -3.79
CA GLU A 133 4.59 11.99 -3.74
C GLU A 133 4.85 13.29 -2.97
N LYS A 134 3.93 14.27 -3.08
CA LYS A 134 4.01 15.53 -2.33
C LYS A 134 3.64 15.39 -0.85
N SER A 135 2.74 14.49 -0.53
CA SER A 135 2.01 14.47 0.74
C SER A 135 2.54 13.42 1.71
N HIS A 136 2.96 12.27 1.22
CA HIS A 136 3.37 11.19 2.09
C HIS A 136 4.75 11.49 2.71
N PRO A 137 4.91 11.48 4.06
CA PRO A 137 6.16 11.87 4.73
C PRO A 137 7.39 11.07 4.26
N ARG A 138 7.21 9.83 3.83
CA ARG A 138 8.27 8.97 3.30
C ARG A 138 8.41 9.01 1.76
N ALA A 139 7.56 9.76 1.05
CA ALA A 139 7.75 10.01 -0.37
C ALA A 139 8.62 11.26 -0.60
N ARG A 140 8.69 12.16 0.37
CA ARG A 140 9.57 13.33 0.34
C ARG A 140 11.02 12.94 0.62
N ASN A 141 11.96 13.51 -0.16
CA ASN A 141 13.37 13.52 0.22
C ASN A 141 13.54 14.48 1.40
N ARG A 142 13.51 13.98 2.64
CA ARG A 142 14.22 14.70 3.70
C ARG A 142 15.71 14.45 3.43
N LYS A 143 16.41 15.50 2.94
CA LYS A 143 17.86 15.59 3.15
C LYS A 143 18.05 15.55 4.68
N LEU A 144 18.68 14.51 5.17
CA LEU A 144 19.33 14.50 6.48
C LEU A 144 20.48 15.50 6.44
#